data_f81c9742866f69becce080d6e30c8a85
#
_entry.id   f81c9742866f69becce080d6e30c8a85
#
_cell.length_a   1.000
_cell.length_b   1.000
_cell.length_c   1.000
_cell.angle_alpha   90.00
_cell.angle_beta   90.00
_cell.angle_gamma   90.00
#
_symmetry.space_group_name_H-M   'P 1'
#
loop_
_entity.id
_entity.type
_entity.pdbx_description
1 polymer ?
#
loop_
_entity_poly.entity_id
_entity_poly.type
_entity_poly.pdbx_seq_one_letter_code
_entity_poly.pdbx_strand_id
1 'polypeptide(L)'
;MRYLYGAILFFTTLPTVMTFPAQAAGGHGAFSVGYAQVHPGGVPVLSGTGARTGDLKGINVKYRYEFTDHLGGIASLSYASAKKSRTTMTGDKAFHYESLRGRYVSLMAGPVWQVSEQLSLYGMAGMAHTRWSDSVQDYRRDEVTPGDVRVTTTASDGHSARHLTLAWGAGLQFNLADTVAVDLAYEVAGHGDWRTDAFIVGIGYRF
;
A
#
# COMPACT_ATOMS: atom_id res chain seq x y z
N MET A 1 -2.58 -26.34 42.45
CA MET A 1 -1.54 -26.50 41.41
C MET A 1 -2.15 -27.16 40.20
N ARG A 2 -2.50 -26.39 39.17
CA ARG A 2 -3.02 -26.96 37.87
C ARG A 2 -2.29 -26.23 36.78
N TYR A 3 -1.32 -26.88 36.16
CA TYR A 3 -0.57 -26.36 35.01
C TYR A 3 -1.43 -26.50 33.75
N LEU A 4 -1.75 -25.35 33.13
CA LEU A 4 -2.39 -25.27 31.84
C LEU A 4 -1.27 -25.22 30.77
N TYR A 5 -1.05 -26.32 30.08
CA TYR A 5 -0.19 -26.37 28.90
C TYR A 5 -0.95 -25.75 27.72
N GLY A 6 -0.57 -24.53 27.34
CA GLY A 6 -0.99 -23.91 26.10
C GLY A 6 -0.22 -24.50 24.93
N ALA A 7 -0.86 -25.30 24.10
CA ALA A 7 -0.30 -25.80 22.85
C ALA A 7 -0.24 -24.64 21.84
N ILE A 8 0.97 -24.18 21.54
CA ILE A 8 1.25 -23.26 20.43
C ILE A 8 1.27 -24.09 19.14
N LEU A 9 0.18 -24.02 18.39
CA LEU A 9 0.11 -24.55 17.03
C LEU A 9 0.88 -23.62 16.09
N PHE A 10 2.11 -23.99 15.75
CA PHE A 10 2.85 -23.41 14.64
C PHE A 10 2.19 -23.85 13.33
N PHE A 11 1.42 -22.95 12.73
CA PHE A 11 1.01 -23.06 11.33
C PHE A 11 2.21 -22.74 10.46
N THR A 12 3.00 -23.75 10.12
CA THR A 12 3.97 -23.67 9.02
C THR A 12 3.18 -23.75 7.71
N THR A 13 2.74 -22.60 7.21
CA THR A 13 2.30 -22.50 5.82
C THR A 13 3.53 -22.57 4.94
N LEU A 14 3.79 -23.77 4.39
CA LEU A 14 4.68 -23.92 3.24
C LEU A 14 4.19 -22.92 2.17
N PRO A 15 5.07 -22.08 1.59
CA PRO A 15 4.74 -21.38 0.37
C PRO A 15 4.52 -22.46 -0.70
N THR A 16 3.27 -22.70 -1.04
CA THR A 16 2.94 -23.46 -2.25
C THR A 16 3.45 -22.59 -3.39
N VAL A 17 4.61 -22.92 -3.90
CA VAL A 17 5.11 -22.36 -5.17
C VAL A 17 4.07 -22.80 -6.18
N MET A 18 3.20 -21.85 -6.56
CA MET A 18 2.34 -22.03 -7.72
C MET A 18 3.25 -22.14 -8.93
N THR A 19 3.59 -23.36 -9.30
CA THR A 19 4.17 -23.66 -10.59
C THR A 19 3.07 -23.39 -11.61
N PHE A 20 3.04 -22.19 -12.18
CA PHE A 20 2.26 -21.92 -13.37
C PHE A 20 2.81 -22.85 -14.45
N PRO A 21 1.97 -23.65 -15.12
CA PRO A 21 2.43 -24.47 -16.23
C PRO A 21 2.96 -23.53 -17.32
N ALA A 22 4.28 -23.50 -17.48
CA ALA A 22 4.96 -22.83 -18.58
C ALA A 22 4.82 -23.66 -19.85
N GLN A 23 3.57 -23.89 -20.29
CA GLN A 23 3.27 -24.56 -21.53
C GLN A 23 1.99 -24.02 -22.14
N ALA A 24 2.11 -22.84 -22.76
CA ALA A 24 1.23 -22.46 -23.85
C ALA A 24 2.09 -21.82 -24.92
N ALA A 25 1.98 -22.32 -26.09
CA ALA A 25 2.68 -21.92 -27.29
C ALA A 25 2.96 -20.40 -27.38
N GLY A 26 4.23 -20.02 -27.34
CA GLY A 26 4.70 -18.72 -27.84
C GLY A 26 4.45 -17.49 -26.96
N GLY A 27 3.86 -17.59 -25.77
CA GLY A 27 3.60 -16.43 -24.92
C GLY A 27 4.79 -16.09 -24.03
N HIS A 28 5.28 -14.85 -24.10
CA HIS A 28 6.30 -14.35 -23.18
C HIS A 28 5.59 -13.74 -21.95
N GLY A 29 6.10 -14.08 -20.76
CA GLY A 29 5.65 -13.52 -19.50
C GLY A 29 6.65 -12.51 -18.95
N ALA A 30 6.15 -11.55 -18.16
CA ALA A 30 7.00 -10.67 -17.39
C ALA A 30 6.41 -10.46 -15.99
N PHE A 31 7.28 -10.48 -15.01
CA PHE A 31 6.94 -10.18 -13.62
C PHE A 31 7.74 -8.96 -13.18
N SER A 32 7.09 -7.97 -12.59
CA SER A 32 7.77 -6.78 -12.11
C SER A 32 7.40 -6.46 -10.67
N VAL A 33 8.38 -5.92 -9.95
CA VAL A 33 8.24 -5.39 -8.60
C VAL A 33 8.68 -3.93 -8.61
N GLY A 34 7.89 -3.07 -8.00
CA GLY A 34 8.12 -1.64 -7.99
C GLY A 34 7.89 -0.99 -6.64
N TYR A 35 8.40 0.21 -6.52
CA TYR A 35 8.10 1.15 -5.46
C TYR A 35 6.88 1.98 -5.86
N ALA A 36 5.92 2.07 -4.94
CA ALA A 36 4.72 2.88 -5.11
C ALA A 36 4.71 4.04 -4.13
N GLN A 37 4.55 5.25 -4.65
CA GLN A 37 4.32 6.46 -3.86
C GLN A 37 2.91 6.95 -4.13
N VAL A 38 2.08 6.95 -3.09
CA VAL A 38 0.65 7.25 -3.17
C VAL A 38 0.36 8.57 -2.49
N HIS A 39 -0.23 9.51 -3.23
CA HIS A 39 -0.64 10.82 -2.78
C HIS A 39 -2.16 10.83 -2.57
N PRO A 40 -2.64 10.73 -1.34
CA PRO A 40 -4.06 10.79 -1.08
C PRO A 40 -4.56 12.24 -1.17
N GLY A 41 -5.60 12.50 -1.95
CA GLY A 41 -6.41 13.70 -1.87
C GLY A 41 -7.42 13.58 -0.71
N GLY A 42 -7.88 14.70 -0.16
CA GLY A 42 -8.91 14.71 0.88
C GLY A 42 -8.51 14.02 2.19
N VAL A 43 -7.26 14.17 2.60
CA VAL A 43 -6.75 13.56 3.83
C VAL A 43 -7.40 14.17 5.06
N PRO A 44 -7.86 13.36 6.04
CA PRO A 44 -8.20 13.88 7.36
C PRO A 44 -7.00 14.64 7.94
N VAL A 45 -7.26 15.87 8.35
CA VAL A 45 -6.26 16.74 8.96
C VAL A 45 -6.22 16.40 10.44
N LEU A 46 -5.03 16.19 11.00
CA LEU A 46 -4.86 16.10 12.45
C LEU A 46 -5.40 17.37 13.11
N SER A 47 -6.34 17.20 14.03
CA SER A 47 -6.98 18.32 14.74
C SER A 47 -5.93 19.24 15.36
N GLY A 48 -5.98 20.51 15.01
CA GLY A 48 -5.17 21.57 15.62
C GLY A 48 -3.94 22.07 14.87
N THR A 49 -3.49 21.45 13.79
CA THR A 49 -2.25 21.92 13.10
C THR A 49 -2.30 21.98 11.58
N GLY A 50 -3.40 21.57 10.94
CA GLY A 50 -3.45 21.51 9.48
C GLY A 50 -2.40 20.57 8.82
N ALA A 51 -1.73 19.75 9.61
CA ALA A 51 -0.72 18.84 9.11
C ALA A 51 -1.37 17.72 8.32
N ARG A 52 -1.18 17.72 7.01
CA ARG A 52 -1.61 16.61 6.14
C ARG A 52 -0.76 15.38 6.40
N THR A 53 -1.37 14.21 6.28
CA THR A 53 -0.59 12.97 6.19
C THR A 53 0.28 13.07 4.93
N GLY A 54 1.56 12.78 5.08
CA GLY A 54 2.44 12.69 3.92
C GLY A 54 2.05 11.51 3.02
N ASP A 55 2.76 11.38 1.92
CA ASP A 55 2.59 10.30 0.97
C ASP A 55 2.66 8.92 1.63
N LEU A 56 1.81 8.01 1.17
CA LEU A 56 1.94 6.60 1.53
C LEU A 56 2.99 5.97 0.63
N LYS A 57 3.86 5.19 1.23
CA LYS A 57 4.93 4.49 0.53
C LYS A 57 4.67 2.99 0.57
N GLY A 58 5.01 2.31 -0.51
CA GLY A 58 4.72 0.90 -0.59
C GLY A 58 5.35 0.20 -1.77
N ILE A 59 4.80 -0.95 -2.07
CA ILE A 59 5.24 -1.84 -3.12
C ILE A 59 4.13 -2.06 -4.14
N ASN A 60 4.53 -2.31 -5.36
CA ASN A 60 3.67 -2.74 -6.44
C ASN A 60 4.23 -4.01 -7.06
N VAL A 61 3.34 -4.90 -7.44
CA VAL A 61 3.67 -6.13 -8.16
C VAL A 61 2.82 -6.17 -9.41
N LYS A 62 3.43 -6.46 -10.55
CA LYS A 62 2.72 -6.62 -11.82
C LYS A 62 3.11 -7.94 -12.47
N TYR A 63 2.12 -8.55 -13.11
CA TYR A 63 2.30 -9.68 -13.98
C TYR A 63 1.76 -9.34 -15.36
N ARG A 64 2.57 -9.51 -16.39
CA ARG A 64 2.24 -9.30 -17.79
C ARG A 64 2.30 -10.63 -18.51
N TYR A 65 1.36 -10.84 -19.42
CA TYR A 65 1.33 -11.98 -20.32
C TYR A 65 1.06 -11.51 -21.74
N GLU A 66 1.85 -11.95 -22.69
CA GLU A 66 1.74 -11.61 -24.11
C GLU A 66 0.95 -12.70 -24.83
N PHE A 67 -0.21 -12.34 -25.40
CA PHE A 67 -1.06 -13.27 -26.16
C PHE A 67 -0.61 -13.38 -27.61
N THR A 68 -0.09 -12.27 -28.14
CA THR A 68 0.47 -12.15 -29.50
C THR A 68 1.68 -11.23 -29.43
N ASP A 69 2.41 -11.11 -30.56
CA ASP A 69 3.60 -10.25 -30.68
C ASP A 69 3.33 -8.78 -30.33
N HIS A 70 2.09 -8.33 -30.41
CA HIS A 70 1.74 -6.92 -30.16
C HIS A 70 0.74 -6.70 -29.05
N LEU A 71 0.02 -7.72 -28.61
CA LEU A 71 -1.05 -7.60 -27.63
C LEU A 71 -0.84 -8.54 -26.45
N GLY A 72 -1.06 -8.03 -25.27
CA GLY A 72 -1.00 -8.78 -24.02
C GLY A 72 -2.00 -8.27 -22.99
N GLY A 73 -1.94 -8.86 -21.83
CA GLY A 73 -2.66 -8.44 -20.63
C GLY A 73 -1.71 -8.19 -19.48
N ILE A 74 -2.07 -7.28 -18.60
CA ILE A 74 -1.34 -6.98 -17.36
C ILE A 74 -2.28 -7.00 -16.17
N ALA A 75 -1.81 -7.52 -15.07
CA ALA A 75 -2.44 -7.42 -13.75
C ALA A 75 -1.48 -6.71 -12.80
N SER A 76 -2.00 -5.82 -11.97
CA SER A 76 -1.25 -5.00 -11.03
C SER A 76 -1.88 -5.05 -9.65
N LEU A 77 -1.04 -5.23 -8.64
CA LEU A 77 -1.40 -5.17 -7.23
C LEU A 77 -0.48 -4.16 -6.53
N SER A 78 -1.06 -3.11 -5.95
CA SER A 78 -0.31 -2.12 -5.17
C SER A 78 -0.71 -2.21 -3.70
N TYR A 79 0.26 -2.04 -2.82
CA TYR A 79 0.06 -1.87 -1.39
C TYR A 79 0.95 -0.74 -0.88
N ALA A 80 0.33 0.27 -0.26
CA ALA A 80 1.06 1.37 0.36
C ALA A 80 0.48 1.72 1.73
N SER A 81 1.33 2.19 2.63
CA SER A 81 0.91 2.60 3.97
C SER A 81 1.76 3.75 4.50
N ALA A 82 1.14 4.55 5.38
CA ALA A 82 1.84 5.55 6.17
C ALA A 82 1.28 5.56 7.59
N LYS A 83 2.14 5.85 8.54
CA LYS A 83 1.76 6.13 9.93
C LYS A 83 2.43 7.43 10.35
N LYS A 84 1.64 8.36 10.85
CA LYS A 84 2.12 9.60 11.45
C LYS A 84 1.59 9.67 12.87
N SER A 85 2.45 9.92 13.81
CA SER A 85 2.08 10.11 15.20
C SER A 85 2.70 11.38 15.74
N ARG A 86 1.98 12.04 16.63
CA ARG A 86 2.41 13.26 17.33
C ARG A 86 2.05 13.15 18.78
N THR A 87 2.97 13.58 19.62
CA THR A 87 2.74 13.75 21.05
C THR A 87 2.90 15.23 21.37
N THR A 88 1.88 15.83 21.95
CA THR A 88 1.90 17.24 22.39
C THR A 88 1.73 17.28 23.89
N MET A 89 2.55 18.06 24.56
CA MET A 89 2.41 18.31 25.99
C MET A 89 1.34 19.39 26.19
N THR A 90 0.28 19.07 26.91
CA THR A 90 -0.87 19.98 27.12
C THR A 90 -0.83 20.62 28.50
N GLY A 91 0.09 20.17 29.39
CA GLY A 91 0.30 20.68 30.74
C GLY A 91 1.49 19.99 31.37
N ASP A 92 1.80 20.37 32.62
CA ASP A 92 3.02 19.91 33.33
C ASP A 92 3.16 18.37 33.42
N LYS A 93 2.04 17.63 33.32
CA LYS A 93 2.02 16.15 33.37
C LYS A 93 1.00 15.51 32.43
N ALA A 94 0.35 16.32 31.56
CA ALA A 94 -0.65 15.87 30.61
C ALA A 94 -0.09 15.83 29.18
N PHE A 95 -0.31 14.70 28.50
CA PHE A 95 0.16 14.45 27.15
C PHE A 95 -1.01 14.07 26.26
N HIS A 96 -1.05 14.71 25.10
CA HIS A 96 -1.99 14.41 24.02
C HIS A 96 -1.26 13.65 22.92
N TYR A 97 -1.67 12.42 22.65
CA TYR A 97 -1.11 11.57 21.63
C TYR A 97 -2.10 11.38 20.50
N GLU A 98 -1.72 11.79 19.31
CA GLU A 98 -2.48 11.60 18.09
C GLU A 98 -1.72 10.65 17.16
N SER A 99 -2.43 9.70 16.56
CA SER A 99 -1.87 8.79 15.56
C SER A 99 -2.82 8.67 14.38
N LEU A 100 -2.31 8.91 13.19
CA LEU A 100 -3.01 8.74 11.93
C LEU A 100 -2.32 7.66 11.10
N ARG A 101 -3.09 6.67 10.67
CA ARG A 101 -2.61 5.58 9.81
C ARG A 101 -3.44 5.52 8.55
N GLY A 102 -2.76 5.60 7.39
CA GLY A 102 -3.32 5.37 6.08
C GLY A 102 -2.87 4.03 5.50
N ARG A 103 -3.76 3.35 4.79
CA ARG A 103 -3.47 2.16 3.97
C ARG A 103 -4.17 2.29 2.64
N TYR A 104 -3.48 1.92 1.59
CA TYR A 104 -3.95 1.88 0.22
C TYR A 104 -3.65 0.51 -0.37
N VAL A 105 -4.65 -0.09 -1.00
CA VAL A 105 -4.51 -1.34 -1.77
C VAL A 105 -5.24 -1.15 -3.08
N SER A 106 -4.61 -1.43 -4.20
CA SER A 106 -5.28 -1.45 -5.51
C SER A 106 -5.07 -2.79 -6.21
N LEU A 107 -6.10 -3.23 -6.92
CA LEU A 107 -6.05 -4.37 -7.82
C LEU A 107 -6.60 -3.93 -9.17
N MET A 108 -5.77 -4.00 -10.19
CA MET A 108 -6.12 -3.55 -11.53
C MET A 108 -5.65 -4.54 -12.59
N ALA A 109 -6.31 -4.52 -13.73
CA ALA A 109 -5.91 -5.29 -14.91
C ALA A 109 -6.26 -4.53 -16.17
N GLY A 110 -5.60 -4.88 -17.28
CA GLY A 110 -5.90 -4.25 -18.56
C GLY A 110 -5.04 -4.74 -19.71
N PRO A 111 -5.26 -4.18 -20.90
CA PRO A 111 -4.51 -4.51 -22.09
C PRO A 111 -3.11 -3.87 -22.08
N VAL A 112 -2.20 -4.58 -22.71
CA VAL A 112 -0.85 -4.13 -23.04
C VAL A 112 -0.69 -4.13 -24.54
N TRP A 113 -0.13 -3.07 -25.06
CA TRP A 113 0.24 -2.94 -26.45
C TRP A 113 1.75 -2.76 -26.58
N GLN A 114 2.39 -3.69 -27.29
CA GLN A 114 3.80 -3.62 -27.63
C GLN A 114 3.97 -2.74 -28.86
N VAL A 115 4.49 -1.54 -28.67
CA VAL A 115 4.73 -0.54 -29.72
C VAL A 115 6.00 -0.87 -30.50
N SER A 116 7.01 -1.38 -29.78
CA SER A 116 8.27 -1.86 -30.35
C SER A 116 8.84 -2.98 -29.46
N GLU A 117 9.91 -3.64 -29.91
CA GLU A 117 10.61 -4.64 -29.09
C GLU A 117 11.05 -4.10 -27.72
N GLN A 118 11.32 -2.80 -27.65
CA GLN A 118 11.81 -2.15 -26.44
C GLN A 118 10.72 -1.46 -25.62
N LEU A 119 9.57 -1.09 -26.22
CA LEU A 119 8.56 -0.27 -25.60
C LEU A 119 7.19 -0.91 -25.64
N SER A 120 6.58 -1.04 -24.49
CA SER A 120 5.18 -1.43 -24.35
C SER A 120 4.42 -0.36 -23.55
N LEU A 121 3.20 -0.10 -24.00
CA LEU A 121 2.25 0.78 -23.32
C LEU A 121 1.11 -0.06 -22.77
N TYR A 122 0.54 0.35 -21.64
CA TYR A 122 -0.61 -0.34 -21.07
C TYR A 122 -1.58 0.62 -20.39
N GLY A 123 -2.85 0.23 -20.39
CA GLY A 123 -3.89 0.87 -19.60
C GLY A 123 -4.54 -0.15 -18.70
N MET A 124 -4.90 0.25 -17.49
CA MET A 124 -5.49 -0.63 -16.48
C MET A 124 -6.71 0.01 -15.87
N ALA A 125 -7.67 -0.83 -15.48
CA ALA A 125 -8.82 -0.45 -14.68
C ALA A 125 -9.05 -1.49 -13.59
N GLY A 126 -9.64 -1.07 -12.48
CA GLY A 126 -9.91 -1.95 -11.35
C GLY A 126 -10.48 -1.21 -10.15
N MET A 127 -10.10 -1.67 -8.99
CA MET A 127 -10.58 -1.12 -7.72
C MET A 127 -9.43 -0.80 -6.77
N ALA A 128 -9.62 0.24 -5.98
CA ALA A 128 -8.74 0.60 -4.90
C ALA A 128 -9.50 0.69 -3.58
N HIS A 129 -8.90 0.16 -2.54
CA HIS A 129 -9.39 0.24 -1.17
C HIS A 129 -8.48 1.11 -0.33
N THR A 130 -9.01 2.22 0.17
CA THR A 130 -8.31 3.14 1.06
C THR A 130 -8.91 3.04 2.45
N ARG A 131 -8.06 2.89 3.46
CA ARG A 131 -8.47 2.89 4.86
C ARG A 131 -7.67 3.90 5.65
N TRP A 132 -8.38 4.77 6.33
CA TRP A 132 -7.84 5.72 7.29
C TRP A 132 -8.26 5.32 8.70
N SER A 133 -7.35 5.39 9.63
CA SER A 133 -7.62 5.18 11.06
C SER A 133 -6.88 6.26 11.84
N ASP A 134 -7.60 7.03 12.59
CA ASP A 134 -7.10 7.97 13.57
C ASP A 134 -7.30 7.43 14.98
N SER A 135 -6.41 7.75 15.86
CA SER A 135 -6.49 7.40 17.27
C SER A 135 -5.92 8.57 18.09
N VAL A 136 -6.73 9.03 19.00
CA VAL A 136 -6.39 10.11 19.95
C VAL A 136 -6.38 9.51 21.34
N GLN A 137 -5.31 9.76 22.08
CA GLN A 137 -5.17 9.31 23.46
C GLN A 137 -4.63 10.42 24.32
N ASP A 138 -5.37 10.73 25.38
CA ASP A 138 -4.92 11.62 26.44
C ASP A 138 -4.41 10.79 27.63
N TYR A 139 -3.20 11.02 28.04
CA TYR A 139 -2.64 10.36 29.20
C TYR A 139 -1.95 11.35 30.11
N ARG A 140 -2.01 11.04 31.42
CA ARG A 140 -1.38 11.79 32.49
C ARG A 140 -0.32 10.93 33.16
N ARG A 141 0.81 11.54 33.43
CA ARG A 141 1.90 10.94 34.20
C ARG A 141 1.89 11.55 35.61
N ASP A 142 1.60 10.73 36.59
CA ASP A 142 1.69 11.12 38.01
C ASP A 142 2.82 10.32 38.66
N GLU A 143 3.72 11.02 39.34
CA GLU A 143 4.76 10.39 40.16
C GLU A 143 4.13 10.02 41.51
N VAL A 144 4.01 8.72 41.74
CA VAL A 144 3.37 8.19 42.96
C VAL A 144 4.40 8.07 44.08
N THR A 145 5.66 7.76 43.74
CA THR A 145 6.80 7.70 44.66
C THR A 145 8.05 8.10 43.88
N PRO A 146 9.11 8.65 44.49
CA PRO A 146 10.35 8.95 43.80
C PRO A 146 10.86 7.74 43.03
N GLY A 147 10.79 7.83 41.65
CA GLY A 147 11.17 6.76 40.73
C GLY A 147 10.03 5.85 40.24
N ASP A 148 8.80 5.95 40.74
CA ASP A 148 7.64 5.20 40.25
C ASP A 148 6.64 6.12 39.56
N VAL A 149 6.51 5.99 38.25
CA VAL A 149 5.65 6.82 37.42
C VAL A 149 4.41 6.04 36.97
N ARG A 150 3.26 6.46 37.41
CA ARG A 150 1.97 5.92 36.97
C ARG A 150 1.49 6.70 35.75
N VAL A 151 1.23 5.97 34.66
CA VAL A 151 0.61 6.50 33.44
C VAL A 151 -0.87 6.12 33.45
N THR A 152 -1.75 7.12 33.48
CA THR A 152 -3.20 6.91 33.46
C THR A 152 -3.75 7.47 32.16
N THR A 153 -4.41 6.62 31.34
CA THR A 153 -5.14 7.08 30.16
C THR A 153 -6.43 7.72 30.60
N THR A 154 -6.61 9.00 30.28
CA THR A 154 -7.76 9.80 30.72
C THR A 154 -8.88 9.78 29.67
N ALA A 155 -8.51 9.73 28.37
CA ALA A 155 -9.45 9.61 27.28
C ALA A 155 -8.81 8.83 26.11
N SER A 156 -9.62 8.07 25.39
CA SER A 156 -9.19 7.39 24.17
C SER A 156 -10.36 7.40 23.20
N ASP A 157 -10.12 7.95 22.00
CA ASP A 157 -11.09 7.96 20.91
C ASP A 157 -10.40 7.55 19.61
N GLY A 158 -11.14 6.92 18.72
CA GLY A 158 -10.59 6.46 17.47
C GLY A 158 -11.67 6.25 16.42
N HIS A 159 -11.44 6.80 15.25
CA HIS A 159 -12.31 6.66 14.10
C HIS A 159 -11.62 5.91 12.98
N SER A 160 -12.38 5.19 12.17
CA SER A 160 -11.87 4.57 10.95
C SER A 160 -12.82 4.78 9.79
N ALA A 161 -12.30 5.28 8.68
CA ALA A 161 -13.00 5.42 7.42
C ALA A 161 -12.44 4.43 6.40
N ARG A 162 -13.32 3.83 5.61
CA ARG A 162 -12.97 2.88 4.55
C ARG A 162 -13.69 3.30 3.27
N HIS A 163 -12.95 3.36 2.19
CA HIS A 163 -13.49 3.69 0.88
C HIS A 163 -13.02 2.67 -0.13
N LEU A 164 -13.98 2.09 -0.86
CA LEU A 164 -13.72 1.28 -2.05
C LEU A 164 -14.11 2.12 -3.25
N THR A 165 -13.18 2.34 -4.17
CA THR A 165 -13.36 3.22 -5.31
C THR A 165 -12.88 2.55 -6.59
N LEU A 166 -13.41 2.98 -7.72
CA LEU A 166 -12.87 2.62 -9.02
C LEU A 166 -11.48 3.25 -9.16
N ALA A 167 -10.58 2.50 -9.77
CA ALA A 167 -9.24 2.93 -10.08
C ALA A 167 -8.94 2.69 -11.55
N TRP A 168 -8.15 3.56 -12.14
CA TRP A 168 -7.63 3.42 -13.49
C TRP A 168 -6.18 3.90 -13.50
N GLY A 169 -5.44 3.42 -14.46
CA GLY A 169 -4.04 3.77 -14.57
C GLY A 169 -3.51 3.51 -15.96
N ALA A 170 -2.38 4.11 -16.23
CA ALA A 170 -1.62 3.88 -17.45
C ALA A 170 -0.14 3.80 -17.11
N GLY A 171 0.60 3.11 -17.96
CA GLY A 171 2.02 3.00 -17.76
C GLY A 171 2.75 2.57 -19.02
N LEU A 172 4.04 2.57 -18.91
CA LEU A 172 4.95 2.11 -19.95
C LEU A 172 5.98 1.17 -19.34
N GLN A 173 6.35 0.19 -20.14
CA GLN A 173 7.42 -0.75 -19.80
C GLN A 173 8.49 -0.65 -20.89
N PHE A 174 9.71 -0.39 -20.46
CA PHE A 174 10.87 -0.28 -21.33
C PHE A 174 11.80 -1.47 -21.11
N ASN A 175 12.00 -2.28 -22.14
CA ASN A 175 12.87 -3.44 -22.12
C ASN A 175 14.32 -2.97 -22.34
N LEU A 176 15.12 -3.02 -21.28
CA LEU A 176 16.55 -2.65 -21.33
C LEU A 176 17.41 -3.77 -21.90
N ALA A 177 16.98 -5.01 -21.68
CA ALA A 177 17.61 -6.22 -22.18
C ALA A 177 16.55 -7.29 -22.41
N ASP A 178 16.90 -8.42 -22.98
CA ASP A 178 15.98 -9.51 -23.27
C ASP A 178 15.20 -10.01 -22.05
N THR A 179 15.82 -9.93 -20.87
CA THR A 179 15.27 -10.42 -19.62
C THR A 179 14.93 -9.32 -18.61
N VAL A 180 15.34 -8.05 -18.85
CA VAL A 180 15.18 -6.96 -17.88
C VAL A 180 14.36 -5.84 -18.46
N ALA A 181 13.35 -5.42 -17.73
CA ALA A 181 12.49 -4.29 -18.08
C ALA A 181 12.38 -3.29 -16.92
N VAL A 182 12.21 -2.02 -17.26
CA VAL A 182 11.83 -0.95 -16.32
C VAL A 182 10.37 -0.60 -16.56
N ASP A 183 9.62 -0.46 -15.48
CA ASP A 183 8.20 -0.16 -15.49
C ASP A 183 7.93 1.18 -14.82
N LEU A 184 7.16 2.03 -15.50
CA LEU A 184 6.70 3.32 -14.98
C LEU A 184 5.18 3.37 -15.11
N ALA A 185 4.48 3.67 -14.03
CA ALA A 185 3.03 3.77 -14.03
C ALA A 185 2.51 4.92 -13.20
N TYR A 186 1.34 5.39 -13.60
CA TYR A 186 0.54 6.34 -12.88
C TYR A 186 -0.86 5.77 -12.69
N GLU A 187 -1.33 5.74 -11.44
CA GLU A 187 -2.63 5.21 -11.05
C GLU A 187 -3.45 6.33 -10.40
N VAL A 188 -4.76 6.33 -10.67
CA VAL A 188 -5.72 7.25 -10.07
C VAL A 188 -6.87 6.42 -9.50
N ALA A 189 -7.23 6.67 -8.26
CA ALA A 189 -8.36 6.04 -7.60
C ALA A 189 -9.31 7.09 -7.04
N GLY A 190 -10.63 6.89 -7.22
CA GLY A 190 -11.65 7.80 -6.76
C GLY A 190 -11.75 9.08 -7.59
N HIS A 191 -12.55 10.03 -7.09
CA HIS A 191 -12.79 11.33 -7.73
C HIS A 191 -13.08 12.41 -6.70
N GLY A 192 -12.95 13.68 -7.12
CA GLY A 192 -13.17 14.83 -6.25
C GLY A 192 -12.21 14.86 -5.06
N ASP A 193 -12.74 15.15 -3.89
CA ASP A 193 -11.96 15.29 -2.65
C ASP A 193 -11.31 13.99 -2.17
N TRP A 194 -11.79 12.83 -2.66
CA TRP A 194 -11.28 11.50 -2.32
C TRP A 194 -10.35 10.91 -3.39
N ARG A 195 -9.94 11.73 -4.34
CA ARG A 195 -9.00 11.30 -5.37
C ARG A 195 -7.66 10.94 -4.73
N THR A 196 -7.11 9.82 -5.13
CA THR A 196 -5.80 9.32 -4.70
C THR A 196 -4.98 9.04 -5.95
N ASP A 197 -3.82 9.62 -6.03
CA ASP A 197 -2.88 9.46 -7.14
C ASP A 197 -1.69 8.62 -6.67
N ALA A 198 -1.21 7.70 -7.52
CA ALA A 198 -0.04 6.90 -7.23
C ALA A 198 0.94 6.91 -8.40
N PHE A 199 2.21 7.10 -8.09
CA PHE A 199 3.32 6.96 -9.01
C PHE A 199 4.12 5.71 -8.66
N ILE A 200 4.42 4.89 -9.67
CA ILE A 200 5.07 3.60 -9.51
C ILE A 200 6.28 3.51 -10.43
N VAL A 201 7.39 3.09 -9.86
CA VAL A 201 8.62 2.75 -10.61
C VAL A 201 9.02 1.34 -10.23
N GLY A 202 9.25 0.50 -11.23
CA GLY A 202 9.55 -0.92 -11.02
C GLY A 202 10.62 -1.47 -11.94
N ILE A 203 11.11 -2.64 -11.57
CA ILE A 203 11.99 -3.48 -12.39
C ILE A 203 11.28 -4.80 -12.62
N GLY A 204 11.31 -5.28 -13.85
CA GLY A 204 10.69 -6.53 -14.28
C GLY A 204 11.71 -7.51 -14.84
N TYR A 205 11.36 -8.78 -14.73
CA TYR A 205 12.02 -9.91 -15.36
C TYR A 205 11.09 -10.52 -16.41
N ARG A 206 11.60 -10.70 -17.62
CA ARG A 206 10.89 -11.34 -18.75
C ARG A 206 11.40 -12.78 -18.91
N PHE A 207 10.51 -13.69 -19.22
CA PHE A 207 10.78 -15.12 -19.43
C PHE A 207 9.91 -15.71 -20.52
#